data_c6d1e4052c50c237e6370c37bde83932
#
_entry.id   c6d1e4052c50c237e6370c37bde83932
#
_cell.length_a   1.000
_cell.length_b   1.000
_cell.length_c   1.000
_cell.angle_alpha   90.00
_cell.angle_beta   90.00
_cell.angle_gamma   90.00
#
_symmetry.space_group_name_H-M   'P 1'
#
loop_
_entity.id
_entity.type
_entity.pdbx_description
1 polymer ?
#
loop_
_entity_poly.entity_id
_entity_poly.type
_entity_poly.pdbx_seq_one_letter_code
_entity_poly.pdbx_strand_id
1 'polypeptide(L)'
;PQGRPVMFLHGGPGAGCSPAHRRLFDPERYNILLFDQRGCGRSTPSADIEHNTTWDLVADIERLRTEVLHADRMAVFGGSWGSTLALAYAETHPDRVRALIVRGIFLLRQAELRWFYQEGASWLFPDLWEDYLAPIPEAERDDLMAAYRRRLTGDDPQAQLQAAHAWTQWESHTISLLPNPAHHRAHAAAQAALAFARIENHSFVNRGF
;
A
#
# COMPACT_ATOMS: atom_id res chain seq x y z
N PRO A 1 -19.38 17.13 12.11
CA PRO A 1 -18.14 17.90 12.26
C PRO A 1 -18.14 19.08 11.29
N GLN A 2 -17.76 20.28 11.77
CA GLN A 2 -17.88 21.53 10.98
C GLN A 2 -16.62 21.85 10.16
N GLY A 3 -15.63 20.94 10.07
CA GLY A 3 -14.37 21.17 9.36
C GLY A 3 -14.42 20.90 7.85
N ARG A 4 -13.41 21.39 7.11
CA ARG A 4 -13.24 21.08 5.69
C ARG A 4 -13.00 19.58 5.51
N PRO A 5 -13.76 18.88 4.66
CA PRO A 5 -13.59 17.44 4.47
C PRO A 5 -12.22 17.13 3.84
N VAL A 6 -11.49 16.19 4.44
CA VAL A 6 -10.24 15.65 3.91
C VAL A 6 -10.19 14.15 4.13
N MET A 7 -9.78 13.43 3.10
CA MET A 7 -9.56 11.99 3.12
C MET A 7 -8.08 11.68 2.95
N PHE A 8 -7.56 10.82 3.81
CA PHE A 8 -6.19 10.33 3.76
C PHE A 8 -6.16 8.91 3.19
N LEU A 9 -5.36 8.71 2.15
CA LEU A 9 -5.14 7.43 1.49
C LEU A 9 -3.74 6.92 1.87
N HIS A 10 -3.72 5.80 2.62
CA HIS A 10 -2.46 5.19 3.06
C HIS A 10 -1.71 4.51 1.92
N GLY A 11 -0.44 4.26 2.12
CA GLY A 11 0.47 3.58 1.20
C GLY A 11 0.44 2.05 1.29
N GLY A 12 1.44 1.44 0.79
CA GLY A 12 1.62 0.04 0.47
C GLY A 12 1.45 -0.16 -1.03
N PRO A 13 0.34 -0.75 -1.52
CA PRO A 13 -0.97 -0.97 -0.86
C PRO A 13 -0.91 -1.95 0.31
N GLY A 14 -1.85 -1.84 1.24
CA GLY A 14 -1.95 -2.81 2.34
C GLY A 14 -1.35 -2.37 3.68
N ALA A 15 -0.74 -1.18 3.77
CA ALA A 15 -0.11 -0.72 5.02
C ALA A 15 -1.12 -0.36 6.13
N GLY A 16 -2.33 0.05 5.77
CA GLY A 16 -3.33 0.52 6.72
C GLY A 16 -3.05 1.91 7.29
N CYS A 17 -3.99 2.42 8.10
CA CYS A 17 -3.89 3.70 8.76
C CYS A 17 -3.43 3.56 10.22
N SER A 18 -2.71 4.56 10.71
CA SER A 18 -2.39 4.71 12.12
C SER A 18 -2.98 6.03 12.67
N PRO A 19 -3.18 6.14 14.00
CA PRO A 19 -3.61 7.40 14.61
C PRO A 19 -2.66 8.58 14.34
N ALA A 20 -1.39 8.30 14.05
CA ALA A 20 -0.39 9.33 13.73
C ALA A 20 -0.73 10.08 12.43
N HIS A 21 -1.39 9.44 11.47
CA HIS A 21 -1.81 10.08 10.23
C HIS A 21 -2.80 11.24 10.46
N ARG A 22 -3.57 11.19 11.53
CA ARG A 22 -4.47 12.29 11.91
C ARG A 22 -3.71 13.59 12.22
N ARG A 23 -2.45 13.49 12.69
CA ARG A 23 -1.61 14.66 13.03
C ARG A 23 -1.16 15.47 11.81
N LEU A 24 -1.37 14.96 10.60
CA LEU A 24 -1.10 15.70 9.36
C LEU A 24 -2.09 16.84 9.12
N PHE A 25 -3.20 16.85 9.86
CA PHE A 25 -4.28 17.82 9.69
C PHE A 25 -4.66 18.45 11.03
N ASP A 26 -5.00 19.72 11.00
CA ASP A 26 -5.54 20.44 12.14
C ASP A 26 -7.01 20.01 12.38
N PRO A 27 -7.33 19.34 13.49
CA PRO A 27 -8.67 18.82 13.75
C PRO A 27 -9.71 19.93 14.01
N GLU A 28 -9.30 21.17 14.31
CA GLU A 28 -10.20 22.30 14.44
C GLU A 28 -10.68 22.84 13.08
N ARG A 29 -9.88 22.58 12.03
CA ARG A 29 -10.12 23.10 10.67
C ARG A 29 -10.62 22.06 9.69
N TYR A 30 -10.34 20.76 9.96
CA TYR A 30 -10.62 19.68 9.03
C TYR A 30 -11.52 18.61 9.65
N ASN A 31 -12.47 18.13 8.85
CA ASN A 31 -13.18 16.88 9.08
C ASN A 31 -12.36 15.76 8.41
N ILE A 32 -11.63 14.98 9.22
CA ILE A 32 -10.57 14.08 8.78
C ILE A 32 -11.11 12.65 8.71
N LEU A 33 -11.10 12.05 7.52
CA LEU A 33 -11.39 10.63 7.32
C LEU A 33 -10.10 9.84 7.11
N LEU A 34 -9.86 8.88 7.98
CA LEU A 34 -8.85 7.83 7.85
C LEU A 34 -9.59 6.50 7.75
N PHE A 35 -9.21 5.65 6.80
CA PHE A 35 -9.78 4.31 6.68
C PHE A 35 -8.71 3.33 6.21
N ASP A 36 -8.86 2.08 6.60
CA ASP A 36 -8.03 1.00 6.10
C ASP A 36 -8.67 0.49 4.80
N GLN A 37 -7.90 0.49 3.70
CA GLN A 37 -8.36 -0.01 2.41
C GLN A 37 -8.68 -1.51 2.51
N ARG A 38 -9.34 -2.07 1.48
CA ARG A 38 -9.77 -3.48 1.48
C ARG A 38 -8.62 -4.43 1.84
N GLY A 39 -8.92 -5.43 2.64
CA GLY A 39 -8.01 -6.52 3.00
C GLY A 39 -6.93 -6.17 4.02
N CYS A 40 -6.75 -4.90 4.42
CA CYS A 40 -5.68 -4.50 5.32
C CYS A 40 -6.16 -3.83 6.61
N GLY A 41 -5.24 -3.68 7.56
CA GLY A 41 -5.49 -3.05 8.83
C GLY A 41 -6.65 -3.71 9.59
N ARG A 42 -7.71 -2.94 9.85
CA ARG A 42 -8.94 -3.40 10.52
C ARG A 42 -10.05 -3.77 9.54
N SER A 43 -9.85 -3.56 8.23
CA SER A 43 -10.80 -3.97 7.20
C SER A 43 -10.83 -5.49 7.04
N THR A 44 -12.03 -6.05 6.85
CA THR A 44 -12.26 -7.48 6.72
C THR A 44 -12.97 -7.82 5.41
N PRO A 45 -12.70 -9.00 4.83
CA PRO A 45 -11.75 -10.05 5.24
C PRO A 45 -10.28 -9.59 5.15
N SER A 46 -9.43 -10.04 6.10
CA SER A 46 -8.00 -9.70 6.13
C SER A 46 -7.24 -10.47 5.05
N ALA A 47 -6.27 -9.81 4.41
CA ALA A 47 -5.45 -10.35 3.33
C ALA A 47 -6.23 -10.79 2.08
N ASP A 48 -7.48 -10.34 1.96
CA ASP A 48 -8.33 -10.64 0.81
C ASP A 48 -7.92 -9.79 -0.40
N ILE A 49 -7.83 -10.46 -1.55
CA ILE A 49 -7.44 -9.86 -2.83
C ILE A 49 -8.56 -9.94 -3.87
N GLU A 50 -9.69 -10.57 -3.53
CA GLU A 50 -10.87 -10.57 -4.39
C GLU A 50 -11.52 -9.18 -4.40
N HIS A 51 -11.94 -8.73 -5.57
CA HIS A 51 -12.53 -7.39 -5.71
C HIS A 51 -11.68 -6.28 -5.06
N ASN A 52 -10.35 -6.38 -5.20
CA ASN A 52 -9.39 -5.43 -4.64
C ASN A 52 -8.52 -4.82 -5.74
N THR A 53 -9.19 -4.23 -6.72
CA THR A 53 -8.56 -3.46 -7.80
C THR A 53 -8.51 -1.97 -7.44
N THR A 54 -7.73 -1.19 -8.17
CA THR A 54 -7.74 0.28 -8.02
C THR A 54 -9.14 0.86 -8.21
N TRP A 55 -9.93 0.30 -9.14
CA TRP A 55 -11.29 0.79 -9.41
C TRP A 55 -12.27 0.46 -8.28
N ASP A 56 -12.13 -0.68 -7.64
CA ASP A 56 -12.88 -0.99 -6.42
C ASP A 56 -12.56 0.00 -5.30
N LEU A 57 -11.28 0.36 -5.14
CA LEU A 57 -10.84 1.34 -4.15
C LEU A 57 -11.32 2.77 -4.48
N VAL A 58 -11.34 3.14 -5.77
CA VAL A 58 -11.91 4.42 -6.23
C VAL A 58 -13.41 4.48 -5.91
N ALA A 59 -14.14 3.39 -6.12
CA ALA A 59 -15.55 3.30 -5.76
C ALA A 59 -15.77 3.41 -4.24
N ASP A 60 -14.90 2.79 -3.42
CA ASP A 60 -14.94 2.92 -1.96
C ASP A 60 -14.70 4.36 -1.50
N ILE A 61 -13.75 5.06 -2.12
CA ILE A 61 -13.49 6.48 -1.82
C ILE A 61 -14.73 7.33 -2.08
N GLU A 62 -15.39 7.11 -3.22
CA GLU A 62 -16.59 7.86 -3.59
C GLU A 62 -17.76 7.56 -2.64
N ARG A 63 -17.90 6.31 -2.24
CA ARG A 63 -18.88 5.89 -1.25
C ARG A 63 -18.61 6.51 0.13
N LEU A 64 -17.36 6.50 0.59
CA LEU A 64 -16.97 7.12 1.86
C LEU A 64 -17.14 8.64 1.86
N ARG A 65 -16.87 9.29 0.72
CA ARG A 65 -17.12 10.72 0.54
C ARG A 65 -18.60 11.06 0.74
N THR A 66 -19.48 10.27 0.16
CA THR A 66 -20.95 10.51 0.20
C THR A 66 -21.57 10.07 1.51
N GLU A 67 -21.29 8.84 1.96
CA GLU A 67 -22.00 8.21 3.08
C GLU A 67 -21.40 8.56 4.45
N VAL A 68 -20.11 8.90 4.54
CA VAL A 68 -19.41 9.15 5.80
C VAL A 68 -19.02 10.62 5.98
N LEU A 69 -18.37 11.21 4.96
CA LEU A 69 -18.02 12.64 5.01
C LEU A 69 -19.20 13.55 4.69
N HIS A 70 -20.22 13.04 4.01
CA HIS A 70 -21.36 13.81 3.50
C HIS A 70 -20.92 15.08 2.76
N ALA A 71 -19.88 14.93 1.94
CA ALA A 71 -19.21 16.05 1.30
C ALA A 71 -19.47 16.05 -0.22
N ASP A 72 -19.80 17.21 -0.78
CA ASP A 72 -19.84 17.37 -2.25
C ASP A 72 -18.44 17.33 -2.84
N ARG A 73 -17.47 18.02 -2.19
CA ARG A 73 -16.06 18.05 -2.60
C ARG A 73 -15.17 17.91 -1.37
N MET A 74 -14.00 17.25 -1.52
CA MET A 74 -13.05 17.07 -0.43
C MET A 74 -11.61 17.32 -0.88
N ALA A 75 -10.72 17.54 0.08
CA ALA A 75 -9.29 17.40 -0.15
C ALA A 75 -8.91 15.91 -0.08
N VAL A 76 -8.02 15.48 -0.95
CA VAL A 76 -7.47 14.10 -0.96
C VAL A 76 -5.98 14.19 -0.71
N PHE A 77 -5.50 13.44 0.28
CA PHE A 77 -4.08 13.33 0.60
C PHE A 77 -3.65 11.87 0.39
N GLY A 78 -2.64 11.65 -0.46
CA GLY A 78 -2.08 10.33 -0.71
C GLY A 78 -0.56 10.30 -0.66
N GLY A 79 -0.01 9.29 -0.03
CA GLY A 79 1.44 9.05 0.02
C GLY A 79 1.82 7.67 -0.52
N SER A 80 2.93 7.58 -1.29
CA SER A 80 3.37 6.32 -1.91
C SER A 80 2.25 5.73 -2.79
N TRP A 81 1.85 4.46 -2.61
CA TRP A 81 0.63 3.91 -3.25
C TRP A 81 -0.60 4.81 -3.10
N GLY A 82 -0.76 5.44 -1.93
CA GLY A 82 -1.87 6.40 -1.73
C GLY A 82 -1.82 7.57 -2.71
N SER A 83 -0.66 7.94 -3.27
CA SER A 83 -0.57 8.96 -4.32
C SER A 83 -1.08 8.44 -5.66
N THR A 84 -0.80 7.18 -6.00
CA THR A 84 -1.37 6.49 -7.17
C THR A 84 -2.89 6.51 -7.11
N LEU A 85 -3.42 6.05 -5.97
CA LEU A 85 -4.86 5.98 -5.74
C LEU A 85 -5.53 7.36 -5.72
N ALA A 86 -4.86 8.36 -5.13
CA ALA A 86 -5.34 9.75 -5.11
C ALA A 86 -5.43 10.36 -6.51
N LEU A 87 -4.43 10.08 -7.36
CA LEU A 87 -4.42 10.51 -8.75
C LEU A 87 -5.54 9.80 -9.54
N ALA A 88 -5.65 8.47 -9.43
CA ALA A 88 -6.71 7.71 -10.10
C ALA A 88 -8.11 8.23 -9.71
N TYR A 89 -8.34 8.49 -8.42
CA TYR A 89 -9.59 9.08 -7.96
C TYR A 89 -9.83 10.48 -8.52
N ALA A 90 -8.81 11.36 -8.50
CA ALA A 90 -8.93 12.73 -8.97
C ALA A 90 -9.20 12.82 -10.48
N GLU A 91 -8.61 11.92 -11.27
CA GLU A 91 -8.85 11.83 -12.72
C GLU A 91 -10.25 11.26 -13.03
N THR A 92 -10.74 10.32 -12.23
CA THR A 92 -12.08 9.74 -12.38
C THR A 92 -13.20 10.69 -11.91
N HIS A 93 -12.93 11.43 -10.82
CA HIS A 93 -13.91 12.32 -10.17
C HIS A 93 -13.36 13.74 -9.98
N PRO A 94 -12.96 14.46 -11.04
CA PRO A 94 -12.31 15.77 -10.92
C PRO A 94 -13.19 16.81 -10.21
N ASP A 95 -14.50 16.73 -10.40
CA ASP A 95 -15.46 17.65 -9.77
C ASP A 95 -15.62 17.40 -8.26
N ARG A 96 -15.15 16.26 -7.73
CA ARG A 96 -15.23 15.89 -6.32
C ARG A 96 -13.97 16.24 -5.53
N VAL A 97 -12.90 16.63 -6.20
CA VAL A 97 -11.63 16.99 -5.58
C VAL A 97 -11.48 18.50 -5.48
N ARG A 98 -11.37 19.00 -4.25
CA ARG A 98 -11.10 20.42 -3.97
C ARG A 98 -9.61 20.75 -3.99
N ALA A 99 -8.82 19.82 -3.49
CA ALA A 99 -7.36 19.90 -3.45
C ALA A 99 -6.78 18.48 -3.44
N LEU A 100 -5.67 18.30 -4.14
CA LEU A 100 -4.93 17.05 -4.19
C LEU A 100 -3.55 17.29 -3.59
N ILE A 101 -3.19 16.49 -2.57
CA ILE A 101 -1.91 16.55 -1.90
C ILE A 101 -1.26 15.18 -2.05
N VAL A 102 -0.13 15.13 -2.73
CA VAL A 102 0.60 13.88 -2.98
C VAL A 102 2.04 13.99 -2.47
N ARG A 103 2.54 12.92 -1.86
CA ARG A 103 3.93 12.83 -1.40
C ARG A 103 4.52 11.46 -1.71
N GLY A 104 5.88 11.40 -1.90
CA GLY A 104 6.51 10.15 -2.30
C GLY A 104 5.79 9.55 -3.51
N ILE A 105 5.62 10.38 -4.54
CA ILE A 105 4.78 10.06 -5.70
C ILE A 105 5.23 8.76 -6.34
N PHE A 106 4.30 7.82 -6.46
CA PHE A 106 4.45 6.54 -7.10
C PHE A 106 3.41 6.43 -8.22
N LEU A 107 3.85 6.17 -9.43
CA LEU A 107 2.98 6.13 -10.61
C LEU A 107 2.71 4.70 -11.12
N LEU A 108 3.18 3.70 -10.38
CA LEU A 108 3.03 2.29 -10.70
C LEU A 108 3.56 1.91 -12.10
N ARG A 109 4.57 2.64 -12.57
CA ARG A 109 5.21 2.32 -13.85
C ARG A 109 6.02 1.03 -13.72
N GLN A 110 6.07 0.25 -14.78
CA GLN A 110 6.84 -1.00 -14.79
C GLN A 110 8.33 -0.77 -14.48
N ALA A 111 8.88 0.37 -14.89
CA ALA A 111 10.26 0.74 -14.57
C ALA A 111 10.48 0.94 -13.05
N GLU A 112 9.51 1.51 -12.33
CA GLU A 112 9.57 1.69 -10.88
C GLU A 112 9.51 0.34 -10.16
N LEU A 113 8.57 -0.53 -10.58
CA LEU A 113 8.43 -1.88 -10.02
C LEU A 113 9.67 -2.73 -10.30
N ARG A 114 10.17 -2.73 -11.55
CA ARG A 114 11.38 -3.46 -11.91
C ARG A 114 12.57 -2.98 -11.11
N TRP A 115 12.77 -1.67 -11.00
CA TRP A 115 13.88 -1.10 -10.25
C TRP A 115 13.86 -1.52 -8.78
N PHE A 116 12.69 -1.58 -8.17
CA PHE A 116 12.57 -1.84 -6.73
C PHE A 116 12.57 -3.33 -6.40
N TYR A 117 11.87 -4.18 -7.21
CA TYR A 117 11.62 -5.59 -6.88
C TYR A 117 12.42 -6.59 -7.74
N GLN A 118 13.12 -6.14 -8.78
CA GLN A 118 13.86 -7.06 -9.66
C GLN A 118 15.34 -6.70 -9.77
N GLU A 119 15.67 -5.47 -10.12
CA GLU A 119 17.05 -5.06 -10.34
C GLU A 119 17.18 -3.53 -10.28
N GLY A 120 17.94 -3.02 -9.35
CA GLY A 120 18.18 -1.58 -9.14
C GLY A 120 18.38 -1.27 -7.68
N ALA A 121 17.35 -1.31 -6.84
CA ALA A 121 17.46 -1.11 -5.40
C ALA A 121 18.38 -2.15 -4.73
N SER A 122 18.54 -3.33 -5.29
CA SER A 122 19.52 -4.36 -4.91
C SER A 122 20.96 -3.84 -4.84
N TRP A 123 21.32 -2.89 -5.68
CA TRP A 123 22.66 -2.27 -5.68
C TRP A 123 22.87 -1.30 -4.51
N LEU A 124 21.79 -0.74 -3.97
CA LEU A 124 21.83 0.16 -2.81
C LEU A 124 21.78 -0.61 -1.49
N PHE A 125 21.11 -1.75 -1.48
CA PHE A 125 20.85 -2.57 -0.28
C PHE A 125 21.21 -4.04 -0.52
N PRO A 126 22.49 -4.38 -0.85
CA PRO A 126 22.86 -5.73 -1.25
C PRO A 126 22.64 -6.78 -0.13
N ASP A 127 22.90 -6.42 1.12
CA ASP A 127 22.73 -7.34 2.26
C ASP A 127 21.25 -7.70 2.44
N LEU A 128 20.35 -6.72 2.34
CA LEU A 128 18.90 -6.94 2.45
C LEU A 128 18.33 -7.68 1.24
N TRP A 129 18.99 -7.56 0.09
CA TRP A 129 18.59 -8.24 -1.12
C TRP A 129 18.76 -9.76 -1.04
N GLU A 130 19.81 -10.24 -0.35
CA GLU A 130 20.00 -11.67 -0.11
C GLU A 130 18.84 -12.26 0.70
N ASP A 131 18.38 -11.55 1.75
CA ASP A 131 17.22 -11.95 2.55
C ASP A 131 15.92 -11.94 1.72
N TYR A 132 15.77 -10.95 0.84
CA TYR A 132 14.64 -10.89 -0.08
C TYR A 132 14.65 -12.05 -1.09
N LEU A 133 15.80 -12.50 -1.57
CA LEU A 133 15.92 -13.65 -2.46
C LEU A 133 15.76 -15.00 -1.76
N ALA A 134 15.98 -15.08 -0.44
CA ALA A 134 16.07 -16.35 0.29
C ALA A 134 14.87 -17.31 0.09
N PRO A 135 13.59 -16.86 0.08
CA PRO A 135 12.46 -17.77 -0.15
C PRO A 135 12.28 -18.18 -1.61
N ILE A 136 13.06 -17.62 -2.55
CA ILE A 136 12.86 -17.83 -3.99
C ILE A 136 14.01 -18.69 -4.56
N PRO A 137 13.72 -19.90 -5.11
CA PRO A 137 14.70 -20.72 -5.80
C PRO A 137 15.34 -19.96 -6.96
N GLU A 138 16.62 -20.21 -7.22
CA GLU A 138 17.39 -19.55 -8.27
C GLU A 138 16.71 -19.62 -9.65
N ALA A 139 16.14 -20.77 -10.00
CA ALA A 139 15.44 -20.99 -11.25
C ALA A 139 14.17 -20.14 -11.45
N GLU A 140 13.71 -19.45 -10.39
CA GLU A 140 12.51 -18.61 -10.43
C GLU A 140 12.81 -17.11 -10.28
N ARG A 141 14.10 -16.73 -10.18
CA ARG A 141 14.51 -15.34 -9.91
C ARG A 141 14.47 -14.41 -11.11
N ASP A 142 14.17 -14.90 -12.29
CA ASP A 142 14.01 -14.09 -13.50
C ASP A 142 12.77 -13.16 -13.41
N ASP A 143 11.75 -13.57 -12.62
CA ASP A 143 10.57 -12.76 -12.31
C ASP A 143 10.19 -12.93 -10.82
N LEU A 144 10.81 -12.09 -9.99
CA LEU A 144 10.62 -12.16 -8.54
C LEU A 144 9.20 -11.84 -8.12
N MET A 145 8.52 -10.89 -8.77
CA MET A 145 7.13 -10.58 -8.42
C MET A 145 6.20 -11.77 -8.68
N ALA A 146 6.36 -12.45 -9.81
CA ALA A 146 5.58 -13.66 -10.10
C ALA A 146 5.97 -14.82 -9.17
N ALA A 147 7.26 -14.97 -8.83
CA ALA A 147 7.73 -15.98 -7.89
C ALA A 147 7.15 -15.78 -6.47
N TYR A 148 7.11 -14.53 -5.99
CA TYR A 148 6.44 -14.17 -4.76
C TYR A 148 4.93 -14.40 -4.81
N ARG A 149 4.28 -14.06 -5.94
CA ARG A 149 2.84 -14.31 -6.14
C ARG A 149 2.48 -15.77 -5.90
N ARG A 150 3.23 -16.69 -6.50
CA ARG A 150 2.99 -18.14 -6.34
C ARG A 150 3.04 -18.58 -4.89
N ARG A 151 3.93 -18.01 -4.08
CA ARG A 151 4.06 -18.33 -2.65
C ARG A 151 2.98 -17.68 -1.81
N LEU A 152 2.76 -16.40 -2.01
CA LEU A 152 1.78 -15.63 -1.23
C LEU A 152 0.33 -16.10 -1.42
N THR A 153 0.03 -16.76 -2.56
CA THR A 153 -1.31 -17.25 -2.91
C THR A 153 -1.40 -18.76 -3.04
N GLY A 154 -0.32 -19.51 -2.79
CA GLY A 154 -0.30 -20.97 -2.78
C GLY A 154 -0.96 -21.54 -1.53
N ASP A 155 -1.06 -22.88 -1.46
CA ASP A 155 -1.78 -23.58 -0.38
C ASP A 155 -0.92 -23.90 0.85
N ASP A 156 0.40 -23.63 0.80
CA ASP A 156 1.33 -23.86 1.91
C ASP A 156 1.41 -22.63 2.83
N PRO A 157 0.84 -22.68 4.06
CA PRO A 157 0.86 -21.55 4.99
C PRO A 157 2.28 -21.15 5.43
N GLN A 158 3.21 -22.10 5.47
CA GLN A 158 4.60 -21.79 5.86
C GLN A 158 5.31 -21.03 4.76
N ALA A 159 5.16 -21.45 3.51
CA ALA A 159 5.70 -20.72 2.36
C ALA A 159 5.08 -19.32 2.24
N GLN A 160 3.77 -19.18 2.47
CA GLN A 160 3.09 -17.88 2.51
C GLN A 160 3.75 -16.94 3.52
N LEU A 161 3.94 -17.40 4.77
CA LEU A 161 4.50 -16.58 5.83
C LEU A 161 5.97 -16.22 5.59
N GLN A 162 6.77 -17.17 5.11
CA GLN A 162 8.18 -16.90 4.75
C GLN A 162 8.28 -15.83 3.66
N ALA A 163 7.51 -15.97 2.60
CA ALA A 163 7.45 -14.98 1.52
C ALA A 163 6.95 -13.62 2.02
N ALA A 164 5.89 -13.61 2.83
CA ALA A 164 5.35 -12.38 3.39
C ALA A 164 6.36 -11.65 4.27
N HIS A 165 7.10 -12.36 5.11
CA HIS A 165 8.14 -11.77 5.95
C HIS A 165 9.29 -11.19 5.11
N ALA A 166 9.82 -11.93 4.15
CA ALA A 166 10.91 -11.46 3.30
C ALA A 166 10.51 -10.22 2.49
N TRP A 167 9.32 -10.23 1.88
CA TRP A 167 8.75 -9.08 1.18
C TRP A 167 8.62 -7.86 2.08
N THR A 168 8.01 -8.04 3.24
CA THR A 168 7.73 -6.95 4.18
C THR A 168 9.01 -6.38 4.80
N GLN A 169 10.01 -7.23 5.04
CA GLN A 169 11.33 -6.78 5.51
C GLN A 169 12.03 -5.94 4.44
N TRP A 170 12.03 -6.38 3.19
CA TRP A 170 12.56 -5.60 2.07
C TRP A 170 11.96 -4.20 2.04
N GLU A 171 10.63 -4.09 2.05
CA GLU A 171 9.93 -2.81 2.09
C GLU A 171 10.31 -1.97 3.31
N SER A 172 10.17 -2.52 4.50
CA SER A 172 10.35 -1.76 5.74
C SER A 172 11.78 -1.27 5.98
N HIS A 173 12.78 -1.93 5.41
CA HIS A 173 14.18 -1.53 5.56
C HIS A 173 14.62 -0.54 4.47
N THR A 174 14.00 -0.57 3.29
CA THR A 174 14.42 0.24 2.14
C THR A 174 13.68 1.58 2.00
N ILE A 175 12.55 1.76 2.70
CA ILE A 175 11.79 3.04 2.66
C ILE A 175 12.45 4.19 3.43
N SER A 176 13.51 3.94 4.18
CA SER A 176 14.25 4.94 4.95
C SER A 176 15.74 4.83 4.66
N LEU A 177 16.40 5.98 4.48
CA LEU A 177 17.86 6.01 4.32
C LEU A 177 18.60 5.53 5.57
N LEU A 178 18.07 5.85 6.75
CA LEU A 178 18.59 5.39 8.02
C LEU A 178 17.66 4.34 8.63
N PRO A 179 18.20 3.31 9.32
CA PRO A 179 17.41 2.30 9.99
C PRO A 179 16.36 2.91 10.91
N ASN A 180 15.10 2.50 10.77
CA ASN A 180 14.00 2.96 11.61
C ASN A 180 13.29 1.77 12.28
N PRO A 181 13.60 1.48 13.56
CA PRO A 181 13.02 0.36 14.29
C PRO A 181 11.49 0.41 14.42
N ALA A 182 10.86 1.58 14.24
CA ALA A 182 9.40 1.70 14.28
C ALA A 182 8.76 1.11 13.02
N HIS A 183 9.38 1.28 11.85
CA HIS A 183 8.91 0.67 10.60
C HIS A 183 9.03 -0.86 10.66
N HIS A 184 10.13 -1.38 11.20
CA HIS A 184 10.35 -2.82 11.32
C HIS A 184 9.31 -3.51 12.21
N ARG A 185 8.79 -2.82 13.22
CA ARG A 185 7.76 -3.36 14.13
C ARG A 185 6.34 -3.27 13.58
N ALA A 186 6.07 -2.38 12.64
CA ALA A 186 4.73 -2.14 12.14
C ALA A 186 4.11 -3.38 11.48
N HIS A 187 4.94 -4.24 10.88
CA HIS A 187 4.53 -5.47 10.20
C HIS A 187 5.12 -6.74 10.83
N ALA A 188 5.54 -6.68 12.09
CA ALA A 188 6.16 -7.83 12.77
C ALA A 188 5.16 -8.98 13.02
N ALA A 189 3.85 -8.69 13.13
CA ALA A 189 2.83 -9.71 13.28
C ALA A 189 2.60 -10.46 11.96
N ALA A 190 2.62 -11.79 12.00
CA ALA A 190 2.50 -12.65 10.81
C ALA A 190 1.28 -12.32 9.93
N GLN A 191 0.13 -12.08 10.55
CA GLN A 191 -1.11 -11.73 9.83
C GLN A 191 -1.00 -10.36 9.12
N ALA A 192 -0.36 -9.39 9.74
CA ALA A 192 -0.16 -8.07 9.14
C ALA A 192 0.83 -8.13 7.98
N ALA A 193 1.92 -8.90 8.12
CA ALA A 193 2.89 -9.14 7.06
C ALA A 193 2.24 -9.84 5.85
N LEU A 194 1.41 -10.86 6.11
CA LEU A 194 0.72 -11.59 5.05
C LEU A 194 -0.28 -10.69 4.31
N ALA A 195 -1.07 -9.91 5.03
CA ALA A 195 -2.03 -8.98 4.41
C ALA A 195 -1.31 -7.94 3.55
N PHE A 196 -0.24 -7.32 4.09
CA PHE A 196 0.56 -6.34 3.37
C PHE A 196 1.16 -6.92 2.09
N ALA A 197 1.94 -8.00 2.19
CA ALA A 197 2.63 -8.61 1.05
C ALA A 197 1.66 -9.12 -0.03
N ARG A 198 0.54 -9.74 0.37
CA ARG A 198 -0.47 -10.26 -0.59
C ARG A 198 -1.13 -9.16 -1.38
N ILE A 199 -1.57 -8.10 -0.71
CA ILE A 199 -2.28 -6.99 -1.36
C ILE A 199 -1.32 -6.22 -2.26
N GLU A 200 -0.11 -5.94 -1.77
CA GLU A 200 0.89 -5.19 -2.52
C GLU A 200 1.33 -5.95 -3.78
N ASN A 201 1.75 -7.21 -3.62
CA ASN A 201 2.10 -8.05 -4.75
C ASN A 201 0.94 -8.23 -5.73
N HIS A 202 -0.29 -8.44 -5.24
CA HIS A 202 -1.48 -8.52 -6.09
C HIS A 202 -1.65 -7.28 -6.96
N SER A 203 -1.56 -6.10 -6.37
CA SER A 203 -1.68 -4.83 -7.10
C SER A 203 -0.58 -4.68 -8.15
N PHE A 204 0.65 -5.05 -7.81
CA PHE A 204 1.81 -4.83 -8.69
C PHE A 204 1.86 -5.80 -9.87
N VAL A 205 1.59 -7.09 -9.67
CA VAL A 205 1.56 -8.08 -10.78
C VAL A 205 0.40 -7.81 -11.75
N ASN A 206 -0.68 -7.21 -11.27
CA ASN A 206 -1.83 -6.82 -12.08
C ASN A 206 -1.73 -5.37 -12.60
N ARG A 207 -0.58 -4.71 -12.44
CA ARG A 207 -0.34 -3.33 -12.87
C ARG A 207 -1.31 -2.31 -12.24
N GLY A 208 -1.85 -2.63 -11.07
CA GLY A 208 -2.78 -1.79 -10.32
C GLY A 208 -4.23 -1.77 -10.82
N PHE A 209 -4.50 -2.36 -11.98
CA PHE A 209 -5.79 -2.20 -12.66
C PHE A 209 -6.40 -3.53 -13.05
#